data_98e5d19aa089cc09da0ac2c258a8886c
#
_entry.id   98e5d19aa089cc09da0ac2c258a8886c
#
_cell.length_a   1.000
_cell.length_b   1.000
_cell.length_c   1.000
_cell.angle_alpha   90.00
_cell.angle_beta   90.00
_cell.angle_gamma   90.00
#
_symmetry.space_group_name_H-M   'P 1'
#
loop_
_entity.id
_entity.type
_entity.pdbx_description
1 polymer ?
#
loop_
_entity_poly.entity_id
_entity_poly.type
_entity_poly.pdbx_seq_one_letter_code
_entity_poly.pdbx_strand_id
1 'polypeptide(L)'
;IVSSHPRFFEKLVWNKDSLFNKGTPHVVYLAVDEADTQAGVAPDGTSPTVLAADKKALPAILNSLIAMCNPAYAKSNKAASVAGLSMAALKALLEKIQAANYAVVVWSASELAYPHAELTVQSITQLIAKLNEQTRVAGLSLNSGDGDISVNQTSTWLSGFPSRNRFQHQQFSYDTQHYSTALQLKSCDALLWVSTFNPKPPPDFAGPSIVIGYPN
;
A
#
# COMPACT_ATOMS: atom_id res chain seq x y z
N ILE A 1 -7.32 0.99 3.63
CA ILE A 1 -7.13 0.56 2.24
C ILE A 1 -6.46 -0.82 2.22
N VAL A 2 -6.78 -1.65 3.16
CA VAL A 2 -6.29 -3.02 3.27
C VAL A 2 -7.48 -3.85 3.66
N SER A 3 -7.81 -4.85 2.86
CA SER A 3 -8.79 -5.84 3.22
C SER A 3 -8.21 -6.80 4.27
N SER A 4 -8.62 -7.98 4.33
CA SER A 4 -8.26 -8.95 5.34
C SER A 4 -6.74 -9.27 5.36
N HIS A 5 -6.00 -8.62 6.24
CA HIS A 5 -4.65 -9.03 6.62
C HIS A 5 -4.60 -9.44 8.11
N PRO A 6 -5.15 -10.61 8.48
CA PRO A 6 -5.25 -11.03 9.87
C PRO A 6 -3.91 -11.00 10.61
N ARG A 7 -2.82 -11.42 9.94
CA ARG A 7 -1.47 -11.39 10.51
C ARG A 7 -0.97 -9.98 10.84
N PHE A 8 -1.33 -8.98 10.03
CA PHE A 8 -0.98 -7.60 10.31
C PHE A 8 -1.65 -7.13 11.61
N PHE A 9 -2.95 -7.37 11.74
CA PHE A 9 -3.68 -7.00 12.94
C PHE A 9 -3.19 -7.77 14.17
N GLU A 10 -3.04 -9.10 14.06
CA GLU A 10 -2.59 -9.96 15.15
C GLU A 10 -1.17 -9.58 15.63
N LYS A 11 -0.24 -9.37 14.72
CA LYS A 11 1.19 -9.17 15.07
C LYS A 11 1.55 -7.72 15.36
N LEU A 12 0.89 -6.75 14.74
CA LEU A 12 1.25 -5.35 14.86
C LEU A 12 0.19 -4.52 15.59
N VAL A 13 -1.08 -4.63 15.23
CA VAL A 13 -2.12 -3.74 15.77
C VAL A 13 -2.57 -4.18 17.15
N TRP A 14 -2.91 -5.46 17.32
CA TRP A 14 -3.46 -6.02 18.56
C TRP A 14 -2.44 -6.66 19.48
N ASN A 15 -1.18 -6.76 19.07
CA ASN A 15 -0.11 -7.32 19.91
C ASN A 15 0.20 -6.36 21.07
N LYS A 16 0.18 -6.86 22.30
CA LYS A 16 0.47 -6.09 23.52
C LYS A 16 1.87 -5.48 23.55
N ASP A 17 2.82 -6.10 22.89
CA ASP A 17 4.22 -5.65 22.81
C ASP A 17 4.50 -4.79 21.56
N SER A 18 3.48 -4.45 20.78
CA SER A 18 3.65 -3.65 19.57
C SER A 18 3.81 -2.16 19.89
N LEU A 19 4.42 -1.44 18.95
CA LEU A 19 4.56 0.03 19.00
C LEU A 19 3.22 0.77 19.03
N PHE A 20 2.13 0.12 18.63
CA PHE A 20 0.78 0.69 18.60
C PHE A 20 0.01 0.55 19.91
N ASN A 21 0.58 -0.12 20.92
CA ASN A 21 -0.13 -0.57 22.12
C ASN A 21 -0.21 0.47 23.25
N LYS A 22 -0.07 1.76 22.98
CA LYS A 22 -0.31 2.81 24.00
C LYS A 22 -1.77 3.27 24.05
N GLY A 23 -2.71 2.35 23.86
CA GLY A 23 -4.16 2.58 23.81
C GLY A 23 -4.81 1.66 22.79
N THR A 24 -6.14 1.55 22.78
CA THR A 24 -6.85 0.80 21.74
C THR A 24 -6.89 1.65 20.46
N PRO A 25 -6.15 1.29 19.39
CA PRO A 25 -6.19 2.06 18.17
C PRO A 25 -7.59 1.97 17.54
N HIS A 26 -8.13 3.09 17.08
CA HIS A 26 -9.36 3.09 16.32
C HIS A 26 -9.07 2.76 14.85
N VAL A 27 -9.65 1.68 14.35
CA VAL A 27 -9.47 1.21 12.96
C VAL A 27 -10.55 1.80 12.07
N VAL A 28 -10.13 2.36 10.93
CA VAL A 28 -11.03 2.83 9.88
C VAL A 28 -10.65 2.14 8.57
N TYR A 29 -11.58 1.45 7.96
CA TYR A 29 -11.45 0.90 6.62
C TYR A 29 -12.00 1.88 5.59
N LEU A 30 -11.24 2.13 4.55
CA LEU A 30 -11.62 2.98 3.43
C LEU A 30 -11.59 2.18 2.13
N ALA A 31 -12.72 2.13 1.42
CA ALA A 31 -12.90 1.40 0.17
C ALA A 31 -12.57 -0.10 0.31
N VAL A 32 -13.10 -0.72 1.35
CA VAL A 32 -13.01 -2.16 1.63
C VAL A 32 -14.42 -2.70 1.81
N ASP A 33 -14.68 -3.92 1.38
CA ASP A 33 -15.95 -4.59 1.59
C ASP A 33 -16.15 -4.94 3.07
N GLU A 34 -17.38 -4.80 3.58
CA GLU A 34 -17.68 -5.06 5.00
C GLU A 34 -17.30 -6.47 5.43
N ALA A 35 -17.44 -7.47 4.54
CA ALA A 35 -17.06 -8.85 4.79
C ALA A 35 -15.57 -9.01 5.13
N ASP A 36 -14.72 -8.11 4.65
CA ASP A 36 -13.26 -8.18 4.81
C ASP A 36 -12.74 -7.40 6.03
N THR A 37 -13.62 -6.91 6.89
CA THR A 37 -13.25 -6.01 8.00
C THR A 37 -13.10 -6.68 9.35
N GLN A 38 -13.39 -7.98 9.45
CA GLN A 38 -13.42 -8.75 10.70
C GLN A 38 -12.09 -8.70 11.48
N ALA A 39 -10.96 -8.68 10.77
CA ALA A 39 -9.63 -8.59 11.40
C ALA A 39 -9.41 -7.27 12.15
N GLY A 40 -10.13 -6.21 11.79
CA GLY A 40 -10.05 -4.90 12.42
C GLY A 40 -10.91 -4.73 13.68
N VAL A 41 -11.64 -5.77 14.09
CA VAL A 41 -12.37 -5.75 15.35
C VAL A 41 -11.36 -5.79 16.52
N ALA A 42 -11.46 -4.83 17.40
CA ALA A 42 -10.55 -4.74 18.54
C ALA A 42 -10.77 -5.88 19.55
N PRO A 43 -9.76 -6.23 20.36
CA PRO A 43 -9.90 -7.30 21.37
C PRO A 43 -10.98 -7.04 22.43
N ASP A 44 -11.39 -5.79 22.62
CA ASP A 44 -12.51 -5.40 23.50
C ASP A 44 -13.89 -5.51 22.83
N GLY A 45 -13.94 -5.95 21.57
CA GLY A 45 -15.16 -6.09 20.78
C GLY A 45 -15.55 -4.81 20.01
N THR A 46 -14.77 -3.73 20.09
CA THR A 46 -15.06 -2.49 19.35
C THR A 46 -14.90 -2.75 17.84
N SER A 47 -15.98 -2.50 17.10
CA SER A 47 -15.99 -2.65 15.64
C SER A 47 -15.26 -1.50 14.93
N PRO A 48 -14.57 -1.78 13.82
CA PRO A 48 -13.97 -0.73 12.99
C PRO A 48 -15.03 0.15 12.34
N THR A 49 -14.66 1.37 12.00
CA THR A 49 -15.49 2.21 11.11
C THR A 49 -15.23 1.79 9.67
N VAL A 50 -16.29 1.54 8.90
CA VAL A 50 -16.17 1.16 7.49
C VAL A 50 -16.75 2.25 6.60
N LEU A 51 -15.93 2.77 5.71
CA LEU A 51 -16.31 3.69 4.64
C LEU A 51 -16.27 2.93 3.32
N ALA A 52 -17.37 2.23 3.04
CA ALA A 52 -17.49 1.36 1.87
C ALA A 52 -17.55 2.19 0.58
N ALA A 53 -16.70 1.87 -0.38
CA ALA A 53 -16.66 2.47 -1.71
C ALA A 53 -15.94 1.53 -2.69
N ASP A 54 -16.14 1.71 -3.99
CA ASP A 54 -15.34 1.02 -5.00
C ASP A 54 -13.85 1.44 -4.86
N LYS A 55 -12.94 0.47 -4.86
CA LYS A 55 -11.48 0.71 -4.82
C LYS A 55 -11.01 1.65 -5.95
N LYS A 56 -11.64 1.58 -7.12
CA LYS A 56 -11.35 2.48 -8.25
C LYS A 56 -11.72 3.95 -7.97
N ALA A 57 -12.55 4.20 -6.98
CA ALA A 57 -12.92 5.55 -6.56
C ALA A 57 -11.93 6.16 -5.55
N LEU A 58 -10.96 5.39 -5.05
CA LEU A 58 -9.95 5.87 -4.11
C LEU A 58 -9.26 7.17 -4.56
N PRO A 59 -8.84 7.35 -5.81
CA PRO A 59 -8.23 8.62 -6.24
C PRO A 59 -9.13 9.83 -5.98
N ALA A 60 -10.42 9.74 -6.28
CA ALA A 60 -11.37 10.83 -6.06
C ALA A 60 -11.58 11.11 -4.56
N ILE A 61 -11.67 10.07 -3.76
CA ILE A 61 -11.83 10.17 -2.30
C ILE A 61 -10.59 10.80 -1.67
N LEU A 62 -9.39 10.33 -2.02
CA LEU A 62 -8.12 10.83 -1.50
C LEU A 62 -7.90 12.30 -1.88
N ASN A 63 -8.15 12.65 -3.15
CA ASN A 63 -8.04 14.04 -3.61
C ASN A 63 -9.03 14.96 -2.89
N SER A 64 -10.22 14.47 -2.56
CA SER A 64 -11.18 15.24 -1.76
C SER A 64 -10.69 15.45 -0.34
N LEU A 65 -10.12 14.44 0.30
CA LEU A 65 -9.50 14.57 1.63
C LEU A 65 -8.33 15.55 1.61
N ILE A 66 -7.46 15.50 0.59
CA ILE A 66 -6.36 16.45 0.39
C ILE A 66 -6.89 17.88 0.26
N ALA A 67 -7.91 18.07 -0.58
CA ALA A 67 -8.52 19.37 -0.77
C ALA A 67 -9.17 19.92 0.53
N MET A 68 -9.81 19.05 1.31
CA MET A 68 -10.43 19.42 2.60
C MET A 68 -9.42 19.80 3.67
N CYS A 69 -8.15 19.43 3.55
CA CYS A 69 -7.09 19.95 4.40
C CYS A 69 -6.86 21.46 4.20
N ASN A 70 -7.37 22.04 3.09
CA ASN A 70 -7.38 23.48 2.89
C ASN A 70 -8.68 24.08 3.46
N PRO A 71 -8.62 24.95 4.51
CA PRO A 71 -9.81 25.52 5.14
C PRO A 71 -10.69 26.33 4.18
N ALA A 72 -10.10 26.99 3.18
CA ALA A 72 -10.84 27.75 2.18
C ALA A 72 -11.72 26.84 1.30
N TYR A 73 -11.16 25.72 0.86
CA TYR A 73 -11.91 24.73 0.10
C TYR A 73 -13.03 24.09 0.94
N ALA A 74 -12.71 23.70 2.18
CA ALA A 74 -13.69 23.09 3.08
C ALA A 74 -14.93 23.99 3.32
N LYS A 75 -14.75 25.31 3.33
CA LYS A 75 -15.84 26.29 3.46
C LYS A 75 -16.63 26.51 2.15
N SER A 76 -15.98 26.42 1.00
CA SER A 76 -16.59 26.71 -0.30
C SER A 76 -17.23 25.50 -0.98
N ASN A 77 -16.82 24.29 -0.58
CA ASN A 77 -17.31 23.07 -1.23
C ASN A 77 -18.77 22.78 -0.83
N LYS A 78 -19.65 22.74 -1.84
CA LYS A 78 -21.08 22.43 -1.69
C LYS A 78 -21.44 21.00 -2.11
N ALA A 79 -20.45 20.16 -2.47
CA ALA A 79 -20.71 18.77 -2.84
C ALA A 79 -21.30 18.01 -1.65
N ALA A 80 -22.34 17.24 -1.89
CA ALA A 80 -22.97 16.42 -0.83
C ALA A 80 -22.21 15.10 -0.60
N SER A 81 -21.61 14.54 -1.65
CA SER A 81 -20.91 13.27 -1.62
C SER A 81 -19.82 13.18 -2.69
N VAL A 82 -18.89 12.26 -2.48
CA VAL A 82 -17.84 11.85 -3.43
C VAL A 82 -17.80 10.33 -3.48
N ALA A 83 -17.93 9.77 -4.66
CA ALA A 83 -17.86 8.32 -4.88
C ALA A 83 -18.77 7.49 -3.93
N GLY A 84 -19.96 7.98 -3.66
CA GLY A 84 -20.92 7.34 -2.76
C GLY A 84 -20.73 7.65 -1.27
N LEU A 85 -19.59 8.19 -0.87
CA LEU A 85 -19.36 8.63 0.52
C LEU A 85 -19.85 10.06 0.74
N SER A 86 -20.57 10.30 1.82
CA SER A 86 -21.00 11.64 2.18
C SER A 86 -19.81 12.52 2.57
N MET A 87 -19.85 13.81 2.23
CA MET A 87 -18.82 14.76 2.65
C MET A 87 -18.73 14.86 4.19
N ALA A 88 -19.84 14.62 4.90
CA ALA A 88 -19.84 14.57 6.36
C ALA A 88 -19.01 13.39 6.88
N ALA A 89 -19.10 12.20 6.26
CA ALA A 89 -18.29 11.04 6.65
C ALA A 89 -16.79 11.27 6.38
N LEU A 90 -16.44 11.88 5.24
CA LEU A 90 -15.06 12.23 4.92
C LEU A 90 -14.51 13.30 5.89
N LYS A 91 -15.32 14.27 6.25
CA LYS A 91 -14.96 15.29 7.25
C LYS A 91 -14.72 14.67 8.62
N ALA A 92 -15.61 13.78 9.07
CA ALA A 92 -15.45 13.06 10.33
C ALA A 92 -14.19 12.17 10.34
N LEU A 93 -13.83 11.54 9.22
CA LEU A 93 -12.57 10.83 9.08
C LEU A 93 -11.37 11.77 9.25
N LEU A 94 -11.39 12.90 8.56
CA LEU A 94 -10.31 13.89 8.62
C LEU A 94 -10.12 14.43 10.04
N GLU A 95 -11.21 14.79 10.71
CA GLU A 95 -11.23 15.27 12.10
C GLU A 95 -10.66 14.20 13.06
N LYS A 96 -11.02 12.91 12.88
CA LYS A 96 -10.45 11.81 13.66
C LYS A 96 -8.93 11.69 13.47
N ILE A 97 -8.45 11.80 12.24
CA ILE A 97 -7.02 11.73 11.94
C ILE A 97 -6.29 12.92 12.58
N GLN A 98 -6.85 14.12 12.48
CA GLN A 98 -6.27 15.34 13.04
C GLN A 98 -6.27 15.37 14.57
N ALA A 99 -7.27 14.76 15.21
CA ALA A 99 -7.35 14.62 16.66
C ALA A 99 -6.46 13.50 17.23
N ALA A 100 -5.96 12.60 16.39
CA ALA A 100 -5.11 11.52 16.84
C ALA A 100 -3.69 12.01 17.18
N ASN A 101 -3.12 11.50 18.26
CA ASN A 101 -1.71 11.76 18.62
C ASN A 101 -0.75 11.20 17.56
N TYR A 102 -1.14 10.11 16.91
CA TYR A 102 -0.40 9.44 15.85
C TYR A 102 -1.35 8.61 15.01
N ALA A 103 -1.40 8.89 13.73
CA ALA A 103 -2.19 8.12 12.79
C ALA A 103 -1.28 7.34 11.81
N VAL A 104 -1.74 6.19 11.36
CA VAL A 104 -1.03 5.38 10.35
C VAL A 104 -1.98 5.05 9.21
N VAL A 105 -1.59 5.43 8.01
CA VAL A 105 -2.29 5.05 6.78
C VAL A 105 -1.64 3.80 6.22
N VAL A 106 -2.40 2.71 6.15
CA VAL A 106 -1.91 1.40 5.71
C VAL A 106 -2.52 1.07 4.36
N TRP A 107 -1.72 0.58 3.42
CA TRP A 107 -2.20 0.08 2.12
C TRP A 107 -1.40 -1.13 1.65
N SER A 108 -1.99 -1.90 0.74
CA SER A 108 -1.32 -2.99 0.04
C SER A 108 -1.39 -2.74 -1.47
N ALA A 109 -0.24 -2.75 -2.13
CA ALA A 109 -0.17 -2.54 -3.58
C ALA A 109 -0.91 -3.65 -4.36
N SER A 110 -0.90 -4.88 -3.84
CA SER A 110 -1.61 -6.01 -4.46
C SER A 110 -3.13 -5.85 -4.50
N GLU A 111 -3.69 -5.03 -3.59
CA GLU A 111 -5.12 -4.75 -3.56
C GLU A 111 -5.54 -3.58 -4.44
N LEU A 112 -4.57 -2.83 -4.96
CA LEU A 112 -4.79 -1.73 -5.90
C LEU A 112 -4.58 -2.18 -7.35
N ALA A 113 -4.99 -3.41 -7.69
CA ALA A 113 -4.76 -4.02 -9.01
C ALA A 113 -5.75 -3.48 -10.07
N TYR A 114 -5.65 -2.20 -10.40
CA TYR A 114 -6.40 -1.54 -11.48
C TYR A 114 -5.49 -0.56 -12.27
N PRO A 115 -5.89 -0.15 -13.48
CA PRO A 115 -5.09 0.77 -14.28
C PRO A 115 -4.77 2.07 -13.52
N HIS A 116 -3.52 2.51 -13.61
CA HIS A 116 -3.02 3.74 -12.97
C HIS A 116 -3.08 3.74 -11.43
N ALA A 117 -2.97 2.55 -10.80
CA ALA A 117 -2.95 2.42 -9.34
C ALA A 117 -1.76 3.17 -8.69
N GLU A 118 -0.67 3.39 -9.43
CA GLU A 118 0.46 4.22 -9.00
C GLU A 118 0.05 5.65 -8.63
N LEU A 119 -0.93 6.23 -9.34
CA LEU A 119 -1.47 7.56 -9.01
C LEU A 119 -2.27 7.55 -7.70
N THR A 120 -2.87 6.41 -7.35
CA THR A 120 -3.52 6.25 -6.05
C THR A 120 -2.49 6.24 -4.92
N VAL A 121 -1.38 5.50 -5.09
CA VAL A 121 -0.28 5.50 -4.12
C VAL A 121 0.31 6.91 -3.99
N GLN A 122 0.48 7.63 -5.10
CA GLN A 122 0.90 9.03 -5.06
C GLN A 122 -0.08 9.91 -4.26
N SER A 123 -1.39 9.76 -4.46
CA SER A 123 -2.40 10.50 -3.70
C SER A 123 -2.38 10.14 -2.21
N ILE A 124 -2.12 8.87 -1.85
CA ILE A 124 -1.93 8.45 -0.45
C ILE A 124 -0.74 9.20 0.17
N THR A 125 0.40 9.22 -0.51
CA THR A 125 1.61 9.90 0.00
C THR A 125 1.42 11.41 0.09
N GLN A 126 0.72 12.03 -0.86
CA GLN A 126 0.37 13.45 -0.82
C GLN A 126 -0.57 13.77 0.35
N LEU A 127 -1.58 12.92 0.61
CA LEU A 127 -2.46 13.09 1.76
C LEU A 127 -1.68 12.99 3.07
N ILE A 128 -0.79 12.01 3.22
CA ILE A 128 0.08 11.86 4.39
C ILE A 128 0.95 13.10 4.58
N ALA A 129 1.59 13.60 3.51
CA ALA A 129 2.40 14.81 3.57
C ALA A 129 1.57 16.02 4.03
N LYS A 130 0.36 16.17 3.48
CA LYS A 130 -0.54 17.27 3.82
C LYS A 130 -1.04 17.21 5.26
N LEU A 131 -1.35 16.03 5.77
CA LEU A 131 -1.76 15.82 7.15
C LEU A 131 -0.63 16.10 8.14
N ASN A 132 0.62 15.81 7.77
CA ASN A 132 1.80 16.08 8.60
C ASN A 132 2.10 17.59 8.78
N GLU A 133 1.41 18.48 8.07
CA GLU A 133 1.46 19.91 8.37
C GLU A 133 0.73 20.27 9.68
N GLN A 134 -0.17 19.41 10.17
CA GLN A 134 -1.03 19.67 11.31
C GLN A 134 -0.97 18.63 12.42
N THR A 135 -0.71 17.37 12.08
CA THR A 135 -0.67 16.24 13.01
C THR A 135 0.38 15.23 12.58
N ARG A 136 0.65 14.24 13.42
CA ARG A 136 1.64 13.19 13.11
C ARG A 136 1.00 12.00 12.39
N VAL A 137 1.33 11.82 11.11
CA VAL A 137 0.82 10.71 10.29
C VAL A 137 1.97 9.97 9.63
N ALA A 138 1.97 8.66 9.68
CA ALA A 138 2.88 7.80 8.92
C ALA A 138 2.15 7.01 7.84
N GLY A 139 2.89 6.60 6.82
CA GLY A 139 2.45 5.65 5.81
C GLY A 139 3.09 4.29 6.01
N LEU A 140 2.33 3.22 5.85
CA LEU A 140 2.81 1.85 5.90
C LEU A 140 2.29 1.08 4.69
N SER A 141 3.20 0.77 3.77
CA SER A 141 2.92 -0.13 2.66
C SER A 141 3.11 -1.57 3.11
N LEU A 142 2.06 -2.39 2.99
CA LEU A 142 2.15 -3.84 3.17
C LEU A 142 2.53 -4.48 1.84
N ASN A 143 3.58 -5.26 1.86
CA ASN A 143 4.05 -5.98 0.68
C ASN A 143 3.45 -7.37 0.61
N SER A 144 3.28 -7.85 -0.63
CA SER A 144 2.79 -9.19 -0.92
C SER A 144 3.90 -10.23 -1.06
N GLY A 145 5.17 -9.82 -1.15
CA GLY A 145 6.31 -10.70 -1.38
C GLY A 145 7.42 -10.55 -0.35
N ASP A 146 8.04 -11.66 0.00
CA ASP A 146 9.18 -11.67 0.91
C ASP A 146 10.41 -11.07 0.22
N GLY A 147 11.02 -10.08 0.84
CA GLY A 147 12.22 -9.41 0.32
C GLY A 147 11.99 -8.31 -0.71
N ASP A 148 10.76 -8.04 -1.15
CA ASP A 148 10.45 -7.05 -2.21
C ASP A 148 10.99 -5.66 -1.87
N ILE A 149 10.83 -5.19 -0.63
CA ILE A 149 11.37 -3.90 -0.20
C ILE A 149 12.89 -3.91 -0.28
N SER A 150 13.54 -4.93 0.25
CA SER A 150 15.00 -5.03 0.29
C SER A 150 15.60 -5.05 -1.13
N VAL A 151 14.99 -5.83 -2.04
CA VAL A 151 15.42 -5.90 -3.44
C VAL A 151 15.27 -4.53 -4.12
N ASN A 152 14.10 -3.89 -3.97
CA ASN A 152 13.86 -2.58 -4.59
C ASN A 152 14.78 -1.50 -4.02
N GLN A 153 15.00 -1.47 -2.71
CA GLN A 153 15.90 -0.52 -2.08
C GLN A 153 17.35 -0.74 -2.52
N THR A 154 17.84 -1.98 -2.48
CA THR A 154 19.20 -2.31 -2.93
C THR A 154 19.40 -1.96 -4.40
N SER A 155 18.44 -2.29 -5.25
CA SER A 155 18.47 -1.93 -6.66
C SER A 155 18.52 -0.40 -6.85
N THR A 156 17.73 0.35 -6.09
CA THR A 156 17.73 1.81 -6.15
C THR A 156 19.05 2.41 -5.68
N TRP A 157 19.67 1.87 -4.64
CA TRP A 157 20.98 2.34 -4.17
C TRP A 157 22.10 2.07 -5.17
N LEU A 158 22.04 0.94 -5.88
CA LEU A 158 23.07 0.54 -6.84
C LEU A 158 22.92 1.21 -8.22
N SER A 159 21.69 1.45 -8.67
CA SER A 159 21.40 1.86 -10.04
C SER A 159 20.65 3.20 -10.16
N GLY A 160 20.09 3.71 -9.07
CA GLY A 160 19.17 4.85 -9.09
C GLY A 160 17.71 4.45 -9.40
N PHE A 161 17.42 3.16 -9.67
CA PHE A 161 16.11 2.67 -10.06
C PHE A 161 15.65 1.46 -9.24
N PRO A 162 14.35 1.28 -9.00
CA PRO A 162 13.83 0.06 -8.38
C PRO A 162 13.99 -1.14 -9.32
N SER A 163 13.47 -2.31 -8.97
CA SER A 163 13.48 -3.51 -9.82
C SER A 163 12.95 -3.26 -11.25
N ARG A 164 13.20 -4.16 -12.19
CA ARG A 164 13.02 -4.04 -13.64
C ARG A 164 14.07 -3.15 -14.30
N ASN A 165 15.31 -3.42 -13.93
CA ASN A 165 16.49 -2.78 -14.48
C ASN A 165 17.18 -3.68 -15.48
N ARG A 166 17.86 -3.05 -16.43
CA ARG A 166 18.83 -3.67 -17.32
C ARG A 166 20.21 -3.09 -17.04
N PHE A 167 21.18 -3.97 -16.88
CA PHE A 167 22.59 -3.63 -16.71
C PHE A 167 23.33 -4.07 -17.97
N GLN A 168 23.84 -3.15 -18.75
CA GLN A 168 24.58 -3.45 -19.98
C GLN A 168 25.71 -2.44 -20.17
N HIS A 169 26.94 -2.94 -20.40
CA HIS A 169 28.12 -2.10 -20.67
C HIS A 169 28.30 -0.93 -19.68
N GLN A 170 28.12 -1.20 -18.37
CA GLN A 170 28.17 -0.20 -17.29
C GLN A 170 27.06 0.88 -17.34
N GLN A 171 26.07 0.69 -18.16
CA GLN A 171 24.89 1.53 -18.21
C GLN A 171 23.71 0.85 -17.53
N PHE A 172 22.91 1.65 -16.85
CA PHE A 172 21.66 1.22 -16.22
C PHE A 172 20.50 1.80 -16.99
N SER A 173 19.48 0.99 -17.25
CA SER A 173 18.23 1.46 -17.79
C SER A 173 17.06 0.84 -17.02
N TYR A 174 15.97 1.57 -16.96
CA TYR A 174 14.77 1.18 -16.22
C TYR A 174 13.56 1.31 -17.11
N ASP A 175 12.77 0.24 -17.20
CA ASP A 175 11.51 0.24 -17.92
C ASP A 175 10.58 -0.84 -17.35
N THR A 176 9.45 -0.41 -16.79
CA THR A 176 8.51 -1.31 -16.12
C THR A 176 7.77 -2.25 -17.07
N GLN A 177 7.66 -1.89 -18.34
CA GLN A 177 6.97 -2.67 -19.35
C GLN A 177 7.95 -3.57 -20.10
N HIS A 178 8.99 -3.00 -20.72
CA HIS A 178 9.97 -3.75 -21.51
C HIS A 178 10.79 -4.74 -20.66
N TYR A 179 11.10 -4.39 -19.42
CA TYR A 179 11.83 -5.29 -18.50
C TYR A 179 10.89 -6.07 -17.57
N SER A 180 9.64 -6.26 -17.97
CA SER A 180 8.74 -7.17 -17.27
C SER A 180 9.20 -8.63 -17.41
N THR A 181 9.02 -9.42 -16.34
CA THR A 181 9.41 -10.84 -16.33
C THR A 181 8.83 -11.60 -17.52
N ALA A 182 7.58 -11.36 -17.86
CA ALA A 182 6.91 -12.04 -18.98
C ALA A 182 7.53 -11.76 -20.34
N LEU A 183 8.09 -10.57 -20.57
CA LEU A 183 8.79 -10.23 -21.81
C LEU A 183 10.23 -10.72 -21.79
N GLN A 184 10.92 -10.59 -20.66
CA GLN A 184 12.32 -11.00 -20.54
C GLN A 184 12.47 -12.52 -20.69
N LEU A 185 11.58 -13.33 -20.14
CA LEU A 185 11.59 -14.79 -20.29
C LEU A 185 11.48 -15.27 -21.77
N LYS A 186 10.96 -14.42 -22.66
CA LYS A 186 10.86 -14.73 -24.09
C LYS A 186 12.15 -14.46 -24.88
N SER A 187 13.06 -13.67 -24.32
CA SER A 187 14.23 -13.15 -25.03
C SER A 187 15.56 -13.38 -24.31
N CYS A 188 15.54 -13.86 -23.06
CA CYS A 188 16.78 -14.13 -22.33
C CYS A 188 17.38 -15.49 -22.70
N ASP A 189 18.71 -15.59 -22.59
CA ASP A 189 19.48 -16.79 -22.91
C ASP A 189 19.63 -17.73 -21.70
N ALA A 190 19.52 -17.18 -20.48
CA ALA A 190 19.65 -17.91 -19.24
C ALA A 190 18.79 -17.27 -18.14
N LEU A 191 18.41 -18.05 -17.15
CA LEU A 191 17.63 -17.63 -16.00
C LEU A 191 18.40 -17.89 -14.70
N LEU A 192 18.55 -16.85 -13.89
CA LEU A 192 18.90 -16.98 -12.47
C LEU A 192 17.66 -16.71 -11.63
N TRP A 193 17.14 -17.73 -10.98
CA TRP A 193 15.99 -17.61 -10.08
C TRP A 193 16.41 -17.71 -8.63
N VAL A 194 16.06 -16.69 -7.82
CA VAL A 194 16.39 -16.64 -6.40
C VAL A 194 15.10 -16.57 -5.58
N SER A 195 14.88 -17.56 -4.72
CA SER A 195 13.70 -17.67 -3.85
C SER A 195 14.11 -18.17 -2.47
N THR A 196 14.55 -17.26 -1.59
CA THR A 196 15.24 -17.61 -0.33
C THR A 196 14.35 -17.64 0.92
N PHE A 197 13.15 -17.03 0.89
CA PHE A 197 12.27 -16.97 2.06
C PHE A 197 11.12 -17.97 1.99
N ASN A 198 10.44 -18.02 0.86
CA ASN A 198 9.39 -19.01 0.59
C ASN A 198 9.76 -19.78 -0.67
N PRO A 199 9.61 -21.11 -0.70
CA PRO A 199 9.85 -21.89 -1.88
C PRO A 199 8.82 -21.52 -2.97
N LYS A 200 9.25 -20.74 -3.94
CA LYS A 200 8.47 -20.43 -5.15
C LYS A 200 9.13 -21.14 -6.32
N PRO A 201 8.38 -21.95 -7.09
CA PRO A 201 8.94 -22.58 -8.28
C PRO A 201 9.41 -21.52 -9.27
N PRO A 202 10.49 -21.78 -10.01
CA PRO A 202 10.89 -20.93 -11.12
C PRO A 202 9.77 -20.89 -12.18
N PRO A 203 9.69 -19.82 -12.97
CA PRO A 203 8.79 -19.78 -14.11
C PRO A 203 9.24 -20.78 -15.17
N ASP A 204 8.32 -21.19 -16.05
CA ASP A 204 8.63 -22.03 -17.20
C ASP A 204 9.63 -21.32 -18.10
N PHE A 205 10.79 -21.93 -18.29
CA PHE A 205 11.87 -21.42 -19.11
C PHE A 205 12.60 -22.56 -19.80
N ALA A 206 12.73 -22.48 -21.12
CA ALA A 206 13.32 -23.56 -21.94
C ALA A 206 14.86 -23.55 -21.98
N GLY A 207 15.49 -22.46 -21.53
CA GLY A 207 16.94 -22.28 -21.54
C GLY A 207 17.63 -22.79 -20.26
N PRO A 208 18.95 -22.65 -20.18
CA PRO A 208 19.70 -22.98 -18.97
C PRO A 208 19.27 -22.11 -17.78
N SER A 209 19.05 -22.74 -16.63
CA SER A 209 18.61 -22.04 -15.44
C SER A 209 19.41 -22.45 -14.21
N ILE A 210 19.69 -21.47 -13.35
CA ILE A 210 20.26 -21.66 -12.02
C ILE A 210 19.19 -21.23 -11.01
N VAL A 211 18.86 -22.14 -10.09
CA VAL A 211 17.89 -21.87 -9.02
C VAL A 211 18.61 -21.84 -7.68
N ILE A 212 18.50 -20.72 -6.97
CA ILE A 212 18.95 -20.56 -5.60
C ILE A 212 17.69 -20.44 -4.73
N GLY A 213 17.42 -21.45 -3.95
CA GLY A 213 16.21 -21.52 -3.16
C GLY A 213 16.45 -22.10 -1.77
N TYR A 214 15.42 -22.03 -0.94
CA TYR A 214 15.40 -22.74 0.33
C TYR A 214 15.31 -24.26 0.02
N PRO A 215 16.13 -25.10 0.64
CA PRO A 215 15.99 -26.55 0.48
C PRO A 215 14.64 -27.01 1.04
N ASN A 216 13.91 -27.81 0.25
CA ASN A 216 12.68 -28.47 0.70
C ASN A 216 12.99 -29.55 1.73
#